data_1ab10158a753198e5565a574780b9989
#
_entry.id   1ab10158a753198e5565a574780b9989
#
_cell.length_a   1.000
_cell.length_b   1.000
_cell.length_c   1.000
_cell.angle_alpha   90.00
_cell.angle_beta   90.00
_cell.angle_gamma   90.00
#
_symmetry.space_group_name_H-M   'P 1'
#
loop_
_entity.id
_entity.type
_entity.pdbx_description
1 polymer ?
#
loop_
_entity_poly.entity_id
_entity_poly.type
_entity_poly.pdbx_seq_one_letter_code
_entity_poly.pdbx_strand_id
1 'polypeptide(L)'
;MRKIRTLGLLGTGVIGGGWAARALHFGIDVIAADVKPEMEEWIRGAVANAEPALARLTSAPLPPKGTLFFTTDLKSMAERADFIQENVPEQLPLKQRILAEVSRFAAADVVIASSTSGLTPTELATDMIAPERFLVAHPFNPVYLLPLVELVGGEKTALAAVEAAAKFFTYIGMHPLRVRREVPGHLTDRLQEALWREILHLVNDGIATTGELDESIVYGPGLRWAAMGTNLIYHLAGGESGMRHMLAQFGPCLKWPWTKLEAPELTETLIDRMVEGTQAQAAGRSIRELERLRDDSLVAVQQVLRQTNMGAGATLRALEERLYKDAADAAPTGPDEPGKPLRLVETTVRPEWIDYNRHMTDFRYGQVFGDAMDALYRRVGADETYRAGGRMYYSVESHTRHLGEAKAGETVYVTTQLLGVDDKRLHVFLRLHRRRDDVLIATAEQLHLHVDTARAKATAVDSGVRAKLDAIRQSQSLLARPPEAGRSIGPA
;
A
#
# COMPACT_ATOMS: atom_id res chain seq x y z
N MET A 1 -6.25 7.65 22.17
CA MET A 1 -6.41 6.43 21.33
C MET A 1 -5.08 5.70 21.37
N ARG A 2 -5.09 4.39 21.66
CA ARG A 2 -3.88 3.56 21.75
C ARG A 2 -3.16 3.54 20.41
N LYS A 3 -1.83 3.66 20.40
CA LYS A 3 -1.02 3.46 19.20
C LYS A 3 -0.90 1.97 18.94
N ILE A 4 -1.43 1.48 17.83
CA ILE A 4 -1.35 0.05 17.46
C ILE A 4 0.05 -0.22 16.92
N ARG A 5 0.79 -1.07 17.63
CA ARG A 5 2.14 -1.55 17.28
C ARG A 5 2.15 -3.05 17.02
N THR A 6 1.21 -3.76 17.63
CA THR A 6 1.14 -5.21 17.59
C THR A 6 -0.26 -5.68 17.16
N LEU A 7 -0.32 -6.39 16.05
CA LEU A 7 -1.50 -7.06 15.54
C LEU A 7 -1.54 -8.49 16.03
N GLY A 8 -2.58 -8.87 16.79
CA GLY A 8 -2.90 -10.26 17.12
C GLY A 8 -3.71 -10.88 15.97
N LEU A 9 -3.27 -12.02 15.48
CA LEU A 9 -3.99 -12.79 14.46
C LEU A 9 -4.46 -14.12 15.06
N LEU A 10 -5.75 -14.38 14.92
CA LEU A 10 -6.37 -15.67 15.25
C LEU A 10 -6.66 -16.43 13.97
N GLY A 11 -6.09 -17.62 13.82
CA GLY A 11 -6.17 -18.37 12.58
C GLY A 11 -5.18 -17.85 11.55
N THR A 12 -4.30 -18.74 11.10
CA THR A 12 -3.15 -18.42 10.24
C THR A 12 -3.30 -18.95 8.82
N GLY A 13 -4.53 -19.22 8.38
CA GLY A 13 -4.84 -19.61 7.01
C GLY A 13 -4.52 -18.52 5.96
N VAL A 14 -5.05 -18.65 4.75
CA VAL A 14 -4.77 -17.74 3.61
C VAL A 14 -5.03 -16.27 3.99
N ILE A 15 -6.15 -15.99 4.65
CA ILE A 15 -6.52 -14.62 5.06
C ILE A 15 -5.59 -14.11 6.16
N GLY A 16 -5.36 -14.93 7.22
CA GLY A 16 -4.43 -14.56 8.30
C GLY A 16 -3.01 -14.34 7.80
N GLY A 17 -2.51 -15.18 6.88
CA GLY A 17 -1.21 -14.99 6.23
C GLY A 17 -1.12 -13.70 5.42
N GLY A 18 -2.19 -13.33 4.73
CA GLY A 18 -2.27 -12.08 3.99
C GLY A 18 -2.27 -10.85 4.90
N TRP A 19 -2.98 -10.89 6.03
CA TRP A 19 -2.93 -9.85 7.07
C TRP A 19 -1.53 -9.72 7.68
N ALA A 20 -0.89 -10.85 8.00
CA ALA A 20 0.47 -10.86 8.52
C ALA A 20 1.45 -10.19 7.56
N ALA A 21 1.42 -10.58 6.28
CA ALA A 21 2.30 -10.02 5.26
C ALA A 21 2.15 -8.50 5.14
N ARG A 22 0.91 -8.00 5.07
CA ARG A 22 0.65 -6.57 4.97
C ARG A 22 1.08 -5.81 6.24
N ALA A 23 0.70 -6.29 7.44
CA ALA A 23 1.02 -5.63 8.70
C ALA A 23 2.54 -5.53 8.91
N LEU A 24 3.28 -6.63 8.71
CA LEU A 24 4.74 -6.67 8.83
C LEU A 24 5.43 -5.72 7.85
N HIS A 25 4.94 -5.65 6.61
CA HIS A 25 5.50 -4.77 5.58
C HIS A 25 5.40 -3.30 5.97
N PHE A 26 4.33 -2.90 6.66
CA PHE A 26 4.12 -1.53 7.14
C PHE A 26 4.56 -1.29 8.58
N GLY A 27 5.46 -2.12 9.11
CA GLY A 27 6.14 -1.89 10.40
C GLY A 27 5.31 -2.24 11.64
N ILE A 28 4.27 -3.07 11.50
CA ILE A 28 3.47 -3.57 12.61
C ILE A 28 3.94 -4.97 12.97
N ASP A 29 4.26 -5.19 14.25
CA ASP A 29 4.56 -6.53 14.76
C ASP A 29 3.32 -7.41 14.73
N VAL A 30 3.50 -8.70 14.50
CA VAL A 30 2.40 -9.67 14.41
C VAL A 30 2.63 -10.79 15.42
N ILE A 31 1.61 -11.07 16.25
CA ILE A 31 1.52 -12.28 17.06
C ILE A 31 0.43 -13.15 16.46
N ALA A 32 0.83 -14.16 15.73
CA ALA A 32 -0.07 -15.11 15.08
C ALA A 32 -0.36 -16.30 16.03
N ALA A 33 -1.64 -16.59 16.26
CA ALA A 33 -2.09 -17.69 17.09
C ALA A 33 -2.88 -18.71 16.26
N ASP A 34 -2.49 -19.97 16.35
CA ASP A 34 -3.22 -21.11 15.77
C ASP A 34 -3.14 -22.33 16.70
N VAL A 35 -4.12 -23.21 16.60
CA VAL A 35 -4.16 -24.44 17.43
C VAL A 35 -3.13 -25.49 16.99
N LYS A 36 -2.61 -25.37 15.78
CA LYS A 36 -1.68 -26.31 15.16
C LYS A 36 -0.28 -25.71 15.06
N PRO A 37 0.74 -26.28 15.70
CA PRO A 37 2.12 -25.76 15.66
C PRO A 37 2.71 -25.68 14.25
N GLU A 38 2.35 -26.61 13.35
CA GLU A 38 2.82 -26.63 11.95
C GLU A 38 2.39 -25.38 11.15
N MET A 39 1.40 -24.65 11.62
CA MET A 39 0.96 -23.41 10.98
C MET A 39 1.98 -22.28 11.11
N GLU A 40 2.99 -22.42 11.98
CA GLU A 40 4.10 -21.47 12.02
C GLU A 40 4.90 -21.45 10.71
N GLU A 41 5.27 -22.62 10.21
CA GLU A 41 6.00 -22.73 8.94
C GLU A 41 5.14 -22.21 7.78
N TRP A 42 3.86 -22.56 7.79
CA TRP A 42 2.92 -22.14 6.75
C TRP A 42 2.79 -20.60 6.68
N ILE A 43 2.56 -19.91 7.81
CA ILE A 43 2.41 -18.44 7.82
C ILE A 43 3.70 -17.74 7.43
N ARG A 44 4.87 -18.26 7.86
CA ARG A 44 6.17 -17.71 7.41
C ARG A 44 6.35 -17.85 5.90
N GLY A 45 5.95 -18.99 5.34
CA GLY A 45 5.92 -19.22 3.90
C GLY A 45 4.96 -18.29 3.15
N ALA A 46 3.76 -18.05 3.69
CA ALA A 46 2.79 -17.12 3.12
C ALA A 46 3.31 -15.68 3.10
N VAL A 47 3.94 -15.23 4.18
CA VAL A 47 4.58 -13.90 4.27
C VAL A 47 5.71 -13.78 3.24
N ALA A 48 6.59 -14.77 3.14
CA ALA A 48 7.68 -14.77 2.19
C ALA A 48 7.19 -14.76 0.73
N ASN A 49 6.08 -15.44 0.43
CA ASN A 49 5.47 -15.44 -0.90
C ASN A 49 4.87 -14.09 -1.30
N ALA A 50 4.33 -13.34 -0.34
CA ALA A 50 3.74 -12.01 -0.59
C ALA A 50 4.78 -10.89 -0.73
N GLU A 51 5.96 -11.06 -0.13
CA GLU A 51 6.99 -10.01 -0.03
C GLU A 51 7.45 -9.42 -1.37
N PRO A 52 7.71 -10.21 -2.44
CA PRO A 52 8.12 -9.65 -3.73
C PRO A 52 7.07 -8.72 -4.36
N ALA A 53 5.78 -9.01 -4.19
CA ALA A 53 4.71 -8.16 -4.71
C ALA A 53 4.57 -6.88 -3.87
N LEU A 54 4.59 -6.99 -2.55
CA LEU A 54 4.56 -5.84 -1.63
C LEU A 54 5.73 -4.89 -1.84
N ALA A 55 6.95 -5.42 -2.03
CA ALA A 55 8.15 -4.62 -2.26
C ALA A 55 8.08 -3.79 -3.56
N ARG A 56 7.27 -4.23 -4.55
CA ARG A 56 7.06 -3.51 -5.82
C ARG A 56 5.85 -2.57 -5.79
N LEU A 57 5.00 -2.67 -4.77
CA LEU A 57 3.76 -1.89 -4.71
C LEU A 57 4.04 -0.39 -4.62
N THR A 58 5.02 0.00 -3.82
CA THR A 58 5.38 1.41 -3.64
C THR A 58 6.89 1.62 -3.66
N SER A 59 7.27 2.84 -4.07
CA SER A 59 8.65 3.32 -4.00
C SER A 59 8.90 4.24 -2.81
N ALA A 60 7.88 4.55 -2.04
CA ALA A 60 8.03 5.39 -0.86
C ALA A 60 8.89 4.70 0.22
N PRO A 61 9.62 5.46 1.04
CA PRO A 61 10.37 4.92 2.17
C PRO A 61 9.43 4.18 3.12
N LEU A 62 9.75 2.91 3.40
CA LEU A 62 8.98 2.08 4.32
C LEU A 62 9.57 2.18 5.73
N PRO A 63 8.75 2.04 6.78
CA PRO A 63 9.25 1.85 8.13
C PRO A 63 10.04 0.54 8.23
N PRO A 64 10.87 0.36 9.27
CA PRO A 64 11.46 -0.95 9.56
C PRO A 64 10.36 -2.03 9.59
N LYS A 65 10.63 -3.16 8.93
CA LYS A 65 9.69 -4.29 8.86
C LYS A 65 9.35 -4.78 10.28
N GLY A 66 8.08 -5.07 10.54
CA GLY A 66 7.63 -5.67 11.79
C GLY A 66 8.15 -7.10 11.97
N THR A 67 8.05 -7.60 13.20
CA THR A 67 8.47 -8.94 13.60
C THR A 67 7.30 -9.89 13.72
N LEU A 68 7.44 -11.12 13.20
CA LEU A 68 6.44 -12.19 13.31
C LEU A 68 6.76 -13.11 14.47
N PHE A 69 5.84 -13.18 15.43
CA PHE A 69 5.81 -14.17 16.51
C PHE A 69 4.69 -15.16 16.28
N PHE A 70 4.92 -16.42 16.59
CA PHE A 70 3.90 -17.45 16.52
C PHE A 70 3.68 -18.07 17.92
N THR A 71 2.44 -18.44 18.22
CA THR A 71 2.08 -19.13 19.47
C THR A 71 0.87 -20.04 19.27
N THR A 72 0.78 -21.09 20.07
CA THR A 72 -0.45 -21.88 20.23
C THR A 72 -1.30 -21.44 21.43
N ASP A 73 -0.83 -20.42 22.18
CA ASP A 73 -1.51 -19.86 23.34
C ASP A 73 -2.28 -18.58 22.94
N LEU A 74 -3.58 -18.73 22.76
CA LEU A 74 -4.53 -17.67 22.45
C LEU A 74 -4.52 -16.55 23.52
N LYS A 75 -4.41 -16.93 24.80
CA LYS A 75 -4.40 -15.97 25.90
C LYS A 75 -3.16 -15.06 25.81
N SER A 76 -1.98 -15.66 25.64
CA SER A 76 -0.72 -14.92 25.50
C SER A 76 -0.77 -13.93 24.32
N MET A 77 -1.37 -14.30 23.19
CA MET A 77 -1.56 -13.42 22.06
C MET A 77 -2.52 -12.27 22.42
N ALA A 78 -3.68 -12.58 23.01
CA ALA A 78 -4.72 -11.59 23.29
C ALA A 78 -4.27 -10.53 24.32
N GLU A 79 -3.49 -10.91 25.34
CA GLU A 79 -2.95 -10.00 26.36
C GLU A 79 -1.91 -9.01 25.80
N ARG A 80 -1.24 -9.37 24.70
CA ARG A 80 -0.12 -8.60 24.13
C ARG A 80 -0.50 -7.78 22.89
N ALA A 81 -1.64 -8.06 22.29
CA ALA A 81 -2.10 -7.40 21.08
C ALA A 81 -2.66 -6.00 21.35
N ASP A 82 -2.42 -5.07 20.44
CA ASP A 82 -3.03 -3.72 20.42
C ASP A 82 -4.29 -3.66 19.53
N PHE A 83 -4.42 -4.62 18.61
CA PHE A 83 -5.57 -4.86 17.74
C PHE A 83 -5.64 -6.36 17.45
N ILE A 84 -6.82 -6.95 17.38
CA ILE A 84 -6.98 -8.39 17.12
C ILE A 84 -7.83 -8.60 15.87
N GLN A 85 -7.35 -9.44 14.94
CA GLN A 85 -8.06 -9.84 13.72
C GLN A 85 -8.29 -11.36 13.75
N GLU A 86 -9.55 -11.79 13.78
CA GLU A 86 -9.96 -13.19 13.78
C GLU A 86 -10.15 -13.68 12.33
N ASN A 87 -9.59 -14.86 12.02
CA ASN A 87 -9.60 -15.49 10.70
C ASN A 87 -9.83 -17.01 10.80
N VAL A 88 -10.50 -17.47 11.85
CA VAL A 88 -10.81 -18.91 11.99
C VAL A 88 -11.89 -19.35 10.99
N PRO A 89 -12.07 -20.67 10.75
CA PRO A 89 -13.05 -21.16 9.77
C PRO A 89 -14.45 -20.58 9.95
N GLU A 90 -15.18 -20.42 8.84
CA GLU A 90 -16.48 -19.77 8.75
C GLU A 90 -17.60 -20.64 9.35
N GLN A 91 -17.54 -20.81 10.67
CA GLN A 91 -18.49 -21.57 11.47
C GLN A 91 -18.94 -20.74 12.68
N LEU A 92 -20.19 -20.32 12.69
CA LEU A 92 -20.74 -19.41 13.70
C LEU A 92 -20.45 -19.87 15.14
N PRO A 93 -20.72 -21.14 15.55
CA PRO A 93 -20.47 -21.58 16.93
C PRO A 93 -18.97 -21.55 17.30
N LEU A 94 -18.08 -21.83 16.34
CA LEU A 94 -16.63 -21.77 16.56
C LEU A 94 -16.18 -20.34 16.78
N LYS A 95 -16.61 -19.43 15.91
CA LYS A 95 -16.26 -18.00 15.99
C LYS A 95 -16.79 -17.38 17.30
N GLN A 96 -18.05 -17.61 17.65
CA GLN A 96 -18.65 -17.14 18.92
C GLN A 96 -17.81 -17.58 20.13
N ARG A 97 -17.49 -18.88 20.24
CA ARG A 97 -16.67 -19.41 21.34
C ARG A 97 -15.30 -18.74 21.43
N ILE A 98 -14.59 -18.64 20.31
CA ILE A 98 -13.24 -18.05 20.27
C ILE A 98 -13.27 -16.56 20.55
N LEU A 99 -14.21 -15.81 19.97
CA LEU A 99 -14.37 -14.37 20.21
C LEU A 99 -14.76 -14.10 21.69
N ALA A 100 -15.62 -14.91 22.28
CA ALA A 100 -15.93 -14.83 23.70
C ALA A 100 -14.68 -15.06 24.57
N GLU A 101 -13.87 -16.06 24.24
CA GLU A 101 -12.63 -16.35 24.96
C GLU A 101 -11.61 -15.22 24.84
N VAL A 102 -11.31 -14.77 23.62
CA VAL A 102 -10.39 -13.64 23.33
C VAL A 102 -10.81 -12.37 24.05
N SER A 103 -12.12 -12.07 24.06
CA SER A 103 -12.64 -10.87 24.70
C SER A 103 -12.41 -10.79 26.20
N ARG A 104 -12.15 -11.95 26.86
CA ARG A 104 -11.82 -12.04 28.30
C ARG A 104 -10.37 -11.63 28.60
N PHE A 105 -9.46 -11.90 27.67
CA PHE A 105 -8.02 -11.70 27.87
C PHE A 105 -7.50 -10.41 27.24
N ALA A 106 -8.12 -9.95 26.16
CA ALA A 106 -7.74 -8.69 25.51
C ALA A 106 -8.02 -7.49 26.43
N ALA A 107 -7.10 -6.53 26.48
CA ALA A 107 -7.28 -5.30 27.24
C ALA A 107 -8.55 -4.55 26.79
N ALA A 108 -9.16 -3.79 27.71
CA ALA A 108 -10.49 -3.20 27.51
C ALA A 108 -10.56 -2.21 26.32
N ASP A 109 -9.44 -1.60 25.96
CA ASP A 109 -9.31 -0.64 24.87
C ASP A 109 -8.87 -1.25 23.52
N VAL A 110 -8.67 -2.58 23.48
CA VAL A 110 -8.29 -3.32 22.26
C VAL A 110 -9.52 -3.60 21.41
N VAL A 111 -9.47 -3.17 20.15
CA VAL A 111 -10.48 -3.51 19.15
C VAL A 111 -10.28 -4.95 18.69
N ILE A 112 -11.38 -5.69 18.62
CA ILE A 112 -11.42 -7.06 18.10
C ILE A 112 -12.23 -7.03 16.81
N ALA A 113 -11.69 -7.58 15.72
CA ALA A 113 -12.33 -7.63 14.43
C ALA A 113 -12.37 -9.06 13.89
N SER A 114 -13.37 -9.39 13.08
CA SER A 114 -13.47 -10.67 12.36
C SER A 114 -13.38 -10.48 10.85
N SER A 115 -12.70 -11.39 10.17
CA SER A 115 -12.62 -11.47 8.71
C SER A 115 -13.77 -12.26 8.08
N THR A 116 -14.86 -12.52 8.79
CA THR A 116 -16.01 -13.25 8.25
C THR A 116 -16.54 -12.61 6.98
N SER A 117 -16.90 -13.44 6.00
CA SER A 117 -17.45 -12.99 4.72
C SER A 117 -18.99 -12.80 4.75
N GLY A 118 -19.69 -13.48 5.66
CA GLY A 118 -21.14 -13.52 5.61
C GLY A 118 -21.87 -13.35 6.94
N LEU A 119 -21.24 -13.69 8.06
CA LEU A 119 -21.87 -13.66 9.38
C LEU A 119 -21.99 -12.21 9.90
N THR A 120 -23.09 -11.89 10.55
CA THR A 120 -23.29 -10.55 11.07
C THR A 120 -22.51 -10.33 12.38
N PRO A 121 -21.96 -9.13 12.62
CA PRO A 121 -21.26 -8.86 13.88
C PRO A 121 -22.15 -8.99 15.11
N THR A 122 -23.44 -8.74 15.01
CA THR A 122 -24.40 -8.95 16.13
C THR A 122 -24.47 -10.42 16.53
N GLU A 123 -24.59 -11.34 15.56
CA GLU A 123 -24.59 -12.78 15.82
C GLU A 123 -23.25 -13.24 16.41
N LEU A 124 -22.14 -12.77 15.87
CA LEU A 124 -20.81 -13.14 16.33
C LEU A 124 -20.50 -12.67 17.76
N ALA A 125 -21.02 -11.51 18.16
CA ALA A 125 -20.71 -10.88 19.44
C ALA A 125 -21.57 -11.38 20.61
N THR A 126 -22.44 -12.37 20.42
CA THR A 126 -23.46 -12.79 21.39
C THR A 126 -22.89 -13.05 22.80
N ASP A 127 -21.76 -13.75 22.91
CA ASP A 127 -21.15 -14.16 24.17
C ASP A 127 -19.89 -13.37 24.54
N MET A 128 -19.59 -12.29 23.81
CA MET A 128 -18.39 -11.49 24.05
C MET A 128 -18.53 -10.60 25.30
N ILE A 129 -17.42 -10.45 26.01
CA ILE A 129 -17.27 -9.39 27.02
C ILE A 129 -16.91 -8.10 26.27
N ALA A 130 -17.62 -7.00 26.59
CA ALA A 130 -17.44 -5.68 25.95
C ALA A 130 -17.61 -5.74 24.42
N PRO A 131 -18.79 -6.18 23.92
CA PRO A 131 -19.07 -6.28 22.47
C PRO A 131 -19.03 -4.93 21.74
N GLU A 132 -19.05 -3.80 22.47
CA GLU A 132 -18.95 -2.46 21.89
C GLU A 132 -17.60 -2.20 21.21
N ARG A 133 -16.57 -3.02 21.46
CA ARG A 133 -15.25 -2.95 20.79
C ARG A 133 -15.07 -3.96 19.65
N PHE A 134 -16.14 -4.67 19.30
CA PHE A 134 -16.14 -5.67 18.23
C PHE A 134 -16.80 -5.14 16.97
N LEU A 135 -16.24 -5.51 15.80
CA LEU A 135 -16.80 -5.26 14.47
C LEU A 135 -16.33 -6.35 13.50
N VAL A 136 -16.95 -6.43 12.34
CA VAL A 136 -16.40 -7.16 11.20
C VAL A 136 -15.48 -6.23 10.43
N ALA A 137 -14.28 -6.70 10.09
CA ALA A 137 -13.34 -6.07 9.17
C ALA A 137 -13.01 -7.08 8.07
N HIS A 138 -13.86 -7.10 7.04
CA HIS A 138 -13.84 -8.08 5.97
C HIS A 138 -12.87 -7.67 4.86
N PRO A 139 -11.77 -8.42 4.64
CA PRO A 139 -10.79 -8.16 3.58
C PRO A 139 -11.14 -8.93 2.32
N PHE A 140 -10.38 -8.66 1.24
CA PHE A 140 -10.44 -9.41 -0.02
C PHE A 140 -9.10 -10.05 -0.35
N ASN A 141 -9.13 -11.29 -0.81
CA ASN A 141 -7.91 -12.04 -1.18
C ASN A 141 -7.39 -11.61 -2.56
N PRO A 142 -6.10 -11.27 -2.72
CA PRO A 142 -5.02 -11.33 -1.72
C PRO A 142 -4.99 -10.08 -0.80
N VAL A 143 -5.14 -10.32 0.51
CA VAL A 143 -5.24 -9.25 1.53
C VAL A 143 -4.04 -8.31 1.51
N TYR A 144 -2.86 -8.82 1.16
CA TYR A 144 -1.63 -8.02 1.10
C TYR A 144 -1.59 -7.05 -0.10
N LEU A 145 -2.43 -7.21 -1.14
CA LEU A 145 -2.48 -6.31 -2.30
C LEU A 145 -3.80 -5.56 -2.44
N LEU A 146 -4.96 -6.25 -2.28
CA LEU A 146 -6.25 -5.57 -2.39
C LEU A 146 -6.47 -4.65 -1.20
N PRO A 147 -6.71 -3.35 -1.43
CA PRO A 147 -6.80 -2.39 -0.33
C PRO A 147 -8.17 -2.37 0.36
N LEU A 148 -9.20 -2.95 -0.22
CA LEU A 148 -10.55 -2.88 0.36
C LEU A 148 -10.63 -3.66 1.69
N VAL A 149 -11.21 -3.01 2.71
CA VAL A 149 -11.68 -3.66 3.93
C VAL A 149 -13.04 -3.10 4.30
N GLU A 150 -14.07 -3.95 4.37
CA GLU A 150 -15.42 -3.54 4.79
C GLU A 150 -15.49 -3.53 6.32
N LEU A 151 -15.88 -2.38 6.89
CA LEU A 151 -16.06 -2.22 8.33
C LEU A 151 -17.54 -2.26 8.65
N VAL A 152 -18.00 -3.30 9.33
CA VAL A 152 -19.39 -3.54 9.66
C VAL A 152 -19.54 -3.56 11.18
N GLY A 153 -20.26 -2.57 11.73
CA GLY A 153 -20.63 -2.58 13.14
C GLY A 153 -21.94 -3.37 13.36
N GLY A 154 -22.02 -4.10 14.45
CA GLY A 154 -23.27 -4.70 14.95
C GLY A 154 -24.04 -3.74 15.84
N GLU A 155 -25.16 -4.20 16.40
CA GLU A 155 -26.06 -3.39 17.24
C GLU A 155 -25.34 -2.75 18.45
N LYS A 156 -24.37 -3.43 19.02
CA LYS A 156 -23.63 -2.97 20.22
C LYS A 156 -22.30 -2.29 19.90
N THR A 157 -21.86 -2.30 18.65
CA THR A 157 -20.56 -1.76 18.27
C THR A 157 -20.50 -0.25 18.47
N ALA A 158 -19.53 0.21 19.26
CA ALA A 158 -19.30 1.65 19.45
C ALA A 158 -18.67 2.29 18.21
N LEU A 159 -19.13 3.49 17.87
CA LEU A 159 -18.54 4.26 16.76
C LEU A 159 -17.03 4.45 16.92
N ALA A 160 -16.55 4.62 18.15
CA ALA A 160 -15.12 4.73 18.46
C ALA A 160 -14.28 3.50 18.02
N ALA A 161 -14.86 2.29 18.11
CA ALA A 161 -14.21 1.07 17.64
C ALA A 161 -14.08 1.07 16.11
N VAL A 162 -15.14 1.45 15.39
CA VAL A 162 -15.13 1.57 13.93
C VAL A 162 -14.12 2.62 13.46
N GLU A 163 -14.02 3.75 14.16
CA GLU A 163 -13.04 4.80 13.84
C GLU A 163 -11.60 4.37 14.12
N ALA A 164 -11.37 3.63 15.22
CA ALA A 164 -10.07 3.08 15.53
C ALA A 164 -9.62 2.07 14.46
N ALA A 165 -10.51 1.16 14.06
CA ALA A 165 -10.27 0.21 12.98
C ALA A 165 -9.99 0.91 11.65
N ALA A 166 -10.80 1.91 11.28
CA ALA A 166 -10.59 2.66 10.06
C ALA A 166 -9.20 3.33 10.03
N LYS A 167 -8.77 3.95 11.13
CA LYS A 167 -7.43 4.56 11.24
C LYS A 167 -6.31 3.51 11.11
N PHE A 168 -6.47 2.36 11.77
CA PHE A 168 -5.49 1.28 11.68
C PHE A 168 -5.35 0.75 10.25
N PHE A 169 -6.45 0.42 9.59
CA PHE A 169 -6.41 -0.10 8.22
C PHE A 169 -5.89 0.94 7.22
N THR A 170 -6.25 2.22 7.38
CA THR A 170 -5.65 3.30 6.58
C THR A 170 -4.14 3.39 6.81
N TYR A 171 -3.67 3.22 8.04
CA TYR A 171 -2.24 3.25 8.36
C TYR A 171 -1.46 2.15 7.61
N ILE A 172 -2.00 0.94 7.49
CA ILE A 172 -1.38 -0.14 6.71
C ILE A 172 -1.75 -0.11 5.22
N GLY A 173 -2.22 1.03 4.70
CA GLY A 173 -2.46 1.27 3.27
C GLY A 173 -3.72 0.61 2.73
N MET A 174 -4.75 0.43 3.55
CA MET A 174 -6.05 -0.06 3.10
C MET A 174 -7.08 1.06 2.94
N HIS A 175 -8.16 0.73 2.24
CA HIS A 175 -9.34 1.57 2.07
C HIS A 175 -10.50 1.03 2.91
N PRO A 176 -10.75 1.58 4.12
CA PRO A 176 -11.83 1.13 4.99
C PRO A 176 -13.17 1.66 4.46
N LEU A 177 -14.02 0.76 3.97
CA LEU A 177 -15.38 1.04 3.53
C LEU A 177 -16.35 0.81 4.71
N ARG A 178 -16.95 1.88 5.25
CA ARG A 178 -17.92 1.76 6.35
C ARG A 178 -19.26 1.32 5.81
N VAL A 179 -19.73 0.16 6.25
CA VAL A 179 -21.06 -0.37 5.94
C VAL A 179 -22.06 0.24 6.93
N ARG A 180 -23.12 0.85 6.42
CA ARG A 180 -24.06 1.63 7.24
C ARG A 180 -24.91 0.78 8.18
N ARG A 181 -25.18 -0.47 7.81
CA ARG A 181 -25.96 -1.45 8.60
C ARG A 181 -25.39 -2.83 8.30
N GLU A 182 -25.38 -3.69 9.30
CA GLU A 182 -25.05 -5.10 9.09
C GLU A 182 -26.11 -5.75 8.18
N VAL A 183 -25.62 -6.60 7.31
CA VAL A 183 -26.42 -7.41 6.39
C VAL A 183 -25.61 -8.68 6.07
N PRO A 184 -26.25 -9.85 5.99
CA PRO A 184 -25.56 -11.08 5.60
C PRO A 184 -24.83 -10.91 4.26
N GLY A 185 -23.54 -11.33 4.19
CA GLY A 185 -22.71 -11.17 2.98
C GLY A 185 -22.25 -9.74 2.72
N HIS A 186 -22.42 -8.83 3.65
CA HIS A 186 -21.99 -7.42 3.61
C HIS A 186 -22.36 -6.74 2.28
N LEU A 187 -21.52 -5.92 1.66
CA LEU A 187 -21.82 -5.28 0.38
C LEU A 187 -21.17 -6.01 -0.79
N THR A 188 -19.87 -6.25 -0.71
CA THR A 188 -19.09 -6.72 -1.87
C THR A 188 -19.38 -8.18 -2.16
N ASP A 189 -19.47 -9.04 -1.14
CA ASP A 189 -19.81 -10.45 -1.36
C ASP A 189 -21.20 -10.63 -1.92
N ARG A 190 -22.17 -9.81 -1.50
CA ARG A 190 -23.51 -9.84 -2.12
C ARG A 190 -23.46 -9.55 -3.63
N LEU A 191 -22.61 -8.61 -4.04
CA LEU A 191 -22.44 -8.28 -5.47
C LEU A 191 -21.70 -9.40 -6.20
N GLN A 192 -20.66 -9.96 -5.58
CA GLN A 192 -19.91 -11.08 -6.15
C GLN A 192 -20.77 -12.34 -6.26
N GLU A 193 -21.56 -12.66 -5.23
CA GLU A 193 -22.46 -13.81 -5.21
C GLU A 193 -23.55 -13.72 -6.30
N ALA A 194 -24.06 -12.52 -6.55
CA ALA A 194 -25.02 -12.33 -7.64
C ALA A 194 -24.40 -12.69 -9.00
N LEU A 195 -23.16 -12.24 -9.25
CA LEU A 195 -22.41 -12.58 -10.47
C LEU A 195 -22.07 -14.07 -10.53
N TRP A 196 -21.59 -14.62 -9.39
CA TRP A 196 -21.19 -16.03 -9.30
C TRP A 196 -22.34 -16.98 -9.58
N ARG A 197 -23.52 -16.74 -9.02
CA ARG A 197 -24.72 -17.55 -9.29
C ARG A 197 -25.10 -17.58 -10.77
N GLU A 198 -24.99 -16.45 -11.44
CA GLU A 198 -25.27 -16.35 -12.88
C GLU A 198 -24.24 -17.12 -13.71
N ILE A 199 -22.95 -17.06 -13.34
CA ILE A 199 -21.88 -17.86 -13.96
C ILE A 199 -22.19 -19.35 -13.84
N LEU A 200 -22.57 -19.83 -12.65
CA LEU A 200 -22.93 -21.23 -12.42
C LEU A 200 -24.12 -21.69 -13.30
N HIS A 201 -25.13 -20.85 -13.46
CA HIS A 201 -26.25 -21.15 -14.36
C HIS A 201 -25.80 -21.26 -15.81
N LEU A 202 -25.02 -20.32 -16.32
CA LEU A 202 -24.56 -20.33 -17.71
C LEU A 202 -23.69 -21.54 -18.03
N VAL A 203 -22.85 -21.99 -17.09
CA VAL A 203 -22.06 -23.23 -17.24
C VAL A 203 -22.95 -24.47 -17.14
N ASN A 204 -23.88 -24.52 -16.17
CA ASN A 204 -24.79 -25.64 -15.98
C ASN A 204 -25.69 -25.88 -17.21
N ASP A 205 -26.22 -24.81 -17.78
CA ASP A 205 -27.10 -24.82 -18.93
C ASP A 205 -26.32 -25.03 -20.26
N GLY A 206 -24.99 -25.13 -20.22
CA GLY A 206 -24.13 -25.32 -21.38
C GLY A 206 -24.11 -24.14 -22.35
N ILE A 207 -24.42 -22.93 -21.88
CA ILE A 207 -24.45 -21.71 -22.69
C ILE A 207 -23.04 -21.20 -22.95
N ALA A 208 -22.14 -21.29 -21.98
CA ALA A 208 -20.75 -20.85 -22.08
C ALA A 208 -19.82 -21.71 -21.22
N THR A 209 -18.55 -21.73 -21.58
CA THR A 209 -17.47 -22.31 -20.80
C THR A 209 -16.99 -21.31 -19.74
N THR A 210 -16.27 -21.79 -18.73
CA THR A 210 -15.63 -20.92 -17.72
C THR A 210 -14.71 -19.89 -18.37
N GLY A 211 -13.91 -20.29 -19.39
CA GLY A 211 -13.01 -19.40 -20.12
C GLY A 211 -13.74 -18.26 -20.83
N GLU A 212 -14.82 -18.56 -21.56
CA GLU A 212 -15.61 -17.55 -22.26
C GLU A 212 -16.27 -16.56 -21.29
N LEU A 213 -16.69 -17.03 -20.12
CA LEU A 213 -17.26 -16.15 -19.07
C LEU A 213 -16.20 -15.25 -18.45
N ASP A 214 -15.01 -15.77 -18.17
CA ASP A 214 -13.89 -14.97 -17.69
C ASP A 214 -13.45 -13.92 -18.72
N GLU A 215 -13.33 -14.30 -20.01
CA GLU A 215 -13.03 -13.37 -21.10
C GLU A 215 -14.09 -12.26 -21.20
N SER A 216 -15.37 -12.56 -21.05
CA SER A 216 -16.43 -11.57 -21.09
C SER A 216 -16.29 -10.50 -20.01
N ILE A 217 -15.78 -10.86 -18.83
CA ILE A 217 -15.51 -9.93 -17.73
C ILE A 217 -14.18 -9.19 -17.93
N VAL A 218 -13.08 -9.90 -18.20
CA VAL A 218 -11.71 -9.35 -18.26
C VAL A 218 -11.57 -8.33 -19.40
N TYR A 219 -12.08 -8.63 -20.59
CA TYR A 219 -12.03 -7.75 -21.77
C TYR A 219 -13.19 -6.74 -21.84
N GLY A 220 -14.18 -6.88 -20.98
CA GLY A 220 -15.39 -6.05 -20.93
C GLY A 220 -15.48 -5.19 -19.68
N PRO A 221 -16.51 -5.42 -18.84
CA PRO A 221 -16.81 -4.56 -17.69
C PRO A 221 -15.71 -4.54 -16.63
N GLY A 222 -14.98 -5.63 -16.42
CA GLY A 222 -13.92 -5.74 -15.42
C GLY A 222 -12.80 -4.72 -15.63
N LEU A 223 -12.45 -4.43 -16.90
CA LEU A 223 -11.44 -3.41 -17.19
C LEU A 223 -11.84 -2.01 -16.72
N ARG A 224 -13.13 -1.66 -16.80
CA ARG A 224 -13.66 -0.38 -16.27
C ARG A 224 -13.81 -0.39 -14.76
N TRP A 225 -14.16 -1.54 -14.16
CA TRP A 225 -14.36 -1.66 -12.72
C TRP A 225 -13.09 -1.39 -11.91
N ALA A 226 -11.92 -1.58 -12.50
CA ALA A 226 -10.67 -1.20 -11.85
C ALA A 226 -10.57 0.32 -11.58
N ALA A 227 -11.19 1.16 -12.41
CA ALA A 227 -11.15 2.61 -12.29
C ALA A 227 -12.40 3.19 -11.60
N MET A 228 -13.59 2.65 -11.89
CA MET A 228 -14.86 3.16 -11.38
C MET A 228 -15.92 2.06 -11.25
N GLY A 229 -16.75 2.15 -10.22
CA GLY A 229 -17.81 1.18 -9.96
C GLY A 229 -18.98 1.29 -10.94
N THR A 230 -19.84 0.27 -10.94
CA THR A 230 -20.98 0.12 -11.85
C THR A 230 -21.91 1.35 -11.86
N ASN A 231 -22.18 1.94 -10.69
CA ASN A 231 -23.09 3.10 -10.60
C ASN A 231 -22.59 4.30 -11.39
N LEU A 232 -21.29 4.63 -11.27
CA LEU A 232 -20.71 5.75 -12.00
C LEU A 232 -20.59 5.45 -13.50
N ILE A 233 -20.32 4.20 -13.87
CA ILE A 233 -20.30 3.77 -15.27
C ILE A 233 -21.67 3.94 -15.91
N TYR A 234 -22.75 3.56 -15.22
CA TYR A 234 -24.11 3.71 -15.72
C TYR A 234 -24.57 5.17 -15.74
N HIS A 235 -24.08 6.00 -14.79
CA HIS A 235 -24.29 7.44 -14.85
C HIS A 235 -23.69 8.04 -16.13
N LEU A 236 -22.48 7.65 -16.49
CA LEU A 236 -21.84 8.08 -17.73
C LEU A 236 -22.55 7.56 -18.99
N ALA A 237 -23.09 6.33 -18.95
CA ALA A 237 -23.87 5.76 -20.06
C ALA A 237 -25.17 6.53 -20.33
N GLY A 238 -25.71 7.23 -19.35
CA GLY A 238 -26.86 8.11 -19.51
C GLY A 238 -26.55 9.45 -20.19
N GLY A 239 -25.31 9.69 -20.62
CA GLY A 239 -24.88 10.95 -21.23
C GLY A 239 -25.03 12.16 -20.31
N GLU A 240 -25.31 13.33 -20.84
CA GLU A 240 -25.47 14.57 -20.04
C GLU A 240 -26.60 14.51 -19.01
N SER A 241 -27.64 13.71 -19.26
CA SER A 241 -28.77 13.51 -18.33
C SER A 241 -28.48 12.48 -17.25
N GLY A 242 -27.33 11.78 -17.33
CA GLY A 242 -26.80 10.90 -16.31
C GLY A 242 -27.72 9.72 -15.93
N MET A 243 -27.66 9.32 -14.66
CA MET A 243 -28.39 8.16 -14.13
C MET A 243 -29.90 8.22 -14.36
N ARG A 244 -30.52 9.41 -14.35
CA ARG A 244 -31.95 9.54 -14.60
C ARG A 244 -32.33 9.06 -16.00
N HIS A 245 -31.55 9.44 -17.00
CA HIS A 245 -31.77 8.97 -18.37
C HIS A 245 -31.49 7.49 -18.52
N MET A 246 -30.39 7.01 -17.93
CA MET A 246 -30.05 5.57 -17.91
C MET A 246 -31.21 4.73 -17.35
N LEU A 247 -31.77 5.13 -16.20
CA LEU A 247 -32.88 4.42 -15.57
C LEU A 247 -34.20 4.52 -16.38
N ALA A 248 -34.44 5.66 -17.03
CA ALA A 248 -35.63 5.81 -17.88
C ALA A 248 -35.54 4.92 -19.12
N GLN A 249 -34.37 4.83 -19.71
CA GLN A 249 -34.15 4.06 -20.95
C GLN A 249 -34.08 2.54 -20.70
N PHE A 250 -33.29 2.11 -19.71
CA PHE A 250 -32.99 0.70 -19.45
C PHE A 250 -33.75 0.12 -18.25
N GLY A 251 -34.40 0.95 -17.43
CA GLY A 251 -35.22 0.47 -16.31
C GLY A 251 -36.27 -0.58 -16.69
N PRO A 252 -37.02 -0.42 -17.81
CA PRO A 252 -37.94 -1.44 -18.29
C PRO A 252 -37.31 -2.82 -18.51
N CYS A 253 -36.02 -2.88 -18.90
CA CYS A 253 -35.27 -4.11 -19.14
C CYS A 253 -35.03 -4.93 -17.86
N LEU A 254 -35.11 -4.32 -16.68
CA LEU A 254 -34.98 -5.02 -15.39
C LEU A 254 -36.08 -6.09 -15.17
N LYS A 255 -37.17 -6.02 -15.93
CA LYS A 255 -38.24 -7.01 -15.89
C LYS A 255 -38.02 -8.17 -16.89
N TRP A 256 -36.97 -8.09 -17.69
CA TRP A 256 -36.64 -9.13 -18.67
C TRP A 256 -35.86 -10.26 -18.00
N PRO A 257 -35.95 -11.51 -18.51
CA PRO A 257 -35.29 -12.66 -17.91
C PRO A 257 -33.80 -12.72 -18.26
N TRP A 258 -33.06 -11.64 -17.93
CA TRP A 258 -31.62 -11.57 -18.23
C TRP A 258 -30.76 -12.24 -17.16
N THR A 259 -31.30 -12.44 -15.96
CA THR A 259 -30.61 -13.11 -14.87
C THR A 259 -31.57 -14.02 -14.11
N LYS A 260 -31.04 -15.06 -13.46
CA LYS A 260 -31.83 -15.94 -12.58
C LYS A 260 -31.74 -15.50 -11.11
N LEU A 261 -30.55 -15.04 -10.65
CA LEU A 261 -30.22 -14.63 -9.28
C LEU A 261 -30.42 -15.71 -8.20
N GLU A 262 -30.90 -16.89 -8.54
CA GLU A 262 -31.00 -18.06 -7.66
C GLU A 262 -29.79 -18.97 -7.87
N ALA A 263 -29.30 -19.62 -6.79
CA ALA A 263 -28.22 -20.57 -6.93
C ALA A 263 -28.72 -21.85 -7.61
N PRO A 264 -28.00 -22.40 -8.62
CA PRO A 264 -28.30 -23.73 -9.15
C PRO A 264 -27.93 -24.80 -8.13
N GLU A 265 -28.52 -25.99 -8.25
CA GLU A 265 -28.07 -27.17 -7.51
C GLU A 265 -26.65 -27.54 -7.94
N LEU A 266 -25.73 -27.75 -7.01
CA LEU A 266 -24.37 -28.21 -7.29
C LEU A 266 -24.36 -29.72 -7.55
N THR A 267 -24.79 -30.12 -8.76
CA THR A 267 -24.69 -31.50 -9.19
C THR A 267 -23.26 -31.89 -9.52
N GLU A 268 -22.93 -33.19 -9.45
CA GLU A 268 -21.61 -33.68 -9.85
C GLU A 268 -21.25 -33.25 -11.27
N THR A 269 -22.22 -33.25 -12.19
CA THR A 269 -22.00 -32.78 -13.58
C THR A 269 -21.60 -31.30 -13.64
N LEU A 270 -22.20 -30.43 -12.83
CA LEU A 270 -21.80 -29.00 -12.74
C LEU A 270 -20.39 -28.85 -12.14
N ILE A 271 -20.13 -29.58 -11.06
CA ILE A 271 -18.81 -29.57 -10.41
C ILE A 271 -17.73 -30.01 -11.41
N ASP A 272 -17.93 -31.11 -12.14
CA ASP A 272 -16.98 -31.60 -13.13
C ASP A 272 -16.73 -30.57 -14.24
N ARG A 273 -17.77 -29.96 -14.79
CA ARG A 273 -17.62 -28.88 -15.79
C ARG A 273 -16.81 -27.68 -15.28
N MET A 274 -17.04 -27.25 -14.04
CA MET A 274 -16.28 -26.17 -13.45
C MET A 274 -14.81 -26.55 -13.27
N VAL A 275 -14.52 -27.75 -12.77
CA VAL A 275 -13.16 -28.27 -12.56
C VAL A 275 -12.42 -28.39 -13.89
N GLU A 276 -13.01 -29.07 -14.88
CA GLU A 276 -12.39 -29.26 -16.20
C GLU A 276 -12.13 -27.91 -16.91
N GLY A 277 -13.11 -26.99 -16.86
CA GLY A 277 -12.99 -25.67 -17.47
C GLY A 277 -11.86 -24.84 -16.82
N THR A 278 -11.79 -24.78 -15.50
CA THR A 278 -10.74 -24.02 -14.80
C THR A 278 -9.36 -24.66 -14.94
N GLN A 279 -9.25 -25.98 -15.01
CA GLN A 279 -7.99 -26.66 -15.31
C GLN A 279 -7.50 -26.34 -16.74
N ALA A 280 -8.40 -26.31 -17.72
CA ALA A 280 -8.05 -25.91 -19.08
C ALA A 280 -7.54 -24.44 -19.13
N GLN A 281 -8.19 -23.51 -18.43
CA GLN A 281 -7.75 -22.12 -18.30
C GLN A 281 -6.38 -22.01 -17.62
N ALA A 282 -6.12 -22.79 -16.57
CA ALA A 282 -4.83 -22.82 -15.89
C ALA A 282 -3.68 -23.24 -16.84
N ALA A 283 -3.99 -23.99 -17.92
CA ALA A 283 -3.02 -24.39 -18.95
C ALA A 283 -1.75 -25.05 -18.36
N GLY A 284 -1.93 -25.93 -17.38
CA GLY A 284 -0.84 -26.65 -16.70
C GLY A 284 -0.05 -25.82 -15.65
N ARG A 285 -0.45 -24.56 -15.41
CA ARG A 285 0.19 -23.74 -14.36
C ARG A 285 -0.26 -24.19 -12.97
N SER A 286 0.67 -24.21 -12.05
CA SER A 286 0.38 -24.42 -10.62
C SER A 286 -0.35 -23.22 -10.02
N ILE A 287 -1.01 -23.42 -8.89
CA ILE A 287 -1.65 -22.32 -8.12
C ILE A 287 -0.63 -21.21 -7.79
N ARG A 288 0.60 -21.58 -7.42
CA ARG A 288 1.66 -20.60 -7.12
C ARG A 288 2.09 -19.76 -8.34
N GLU A 289 2.07 -20.32 -9.52
CA GLU A 289 2.35 -19.57 -10.75
C GLU A 289 1.21 -18.60 -11.08
N LEU A 290 -0.03 -19.06 -10.92
CA LEU A 290 -1.22 -18.22 -11.11
C LEU A 290 -1.28 -17.07 -10.08
N GLU A 291 -0.94 -17.33 -8.81
CA GLU A 291 -0.83 -16.29 -7.77
C GLU A 291 0.19 -15.20 -8.15
N ARG A 292 1.36 -15.58 -8.66
CA ARG A 292 2.38 -14.62 -9.09
C ARG A 292 1.91 -13.77 -10.26
N LEU A 293 1.28 -14.37 -11.27
CA LEU A 293 0.72 -13.62 -12.40
C LEU A 293 -0.36 -12.64 -11.97
N ARG A 294 -1.25 -13.05 -11.06
CA ARG A 294 -2.26 -12.19 -10.46
C ARG A 294 -1.62 -11.02 -9.71
N ASP A 295 -0.64 -11.31 -8.85
CA ASP A 295 0.03 -10.31 -8.02
C ASP A 295 0.78 -9.27 -8.87
N ASP A 296 1.49 -9.71 -9.89
CA ASP A 296 2.19 -8.84 -10.84
C ASP A 296 1.20 -7.90 -11.55
N SER A 297 0.06 -8.43 -11.98
CA SER A 297 -1.01 -7.65 -12.61
C SER A 297 -1.64 -6.64 -11.65
N LEU A 298 -1.94 -7.06 -10.42
CA LEU A 298 -2.54 -6.18 -9.41
C LEU A 298 -1.60 -5.03 -9.01
N VAL A 299 -0.30 -5.30 -8.87
CA VAL A 299 0.70 -4.26 -8.63
C VAL A 299 0.74 -3.27 -9.78
N ALA A 300 0.81 -3.75 -11.02
CA ALA A 300 0.86 -2.90 -12.21
C ALA A 300 -0.40 -2.02 -12.33
N VAL A 301 -1.59 -2.60 -12.15
CA VAL A 301 -2.86 -1.86 -12.20
C VAL A 301 -2.91 -0.77 -11.11
N GLN A 302 -2.56 -1.07 -9.88
CA GLN A 302 -2.55 -0.09 -8.80
C GLN A 302 -1.56 1.05 -9.06
N GLN A 303 -0.38 0.76 -9.60
CA GLN A 303 0.61 1.77 -9.95
C GLN A 303 0.14 2.68 -11.10
N VAL A 304 -0.55 2.15 -12.11
CA VAL A 304 -1.15 2.95 -13.19
C VAL A 304 -2.27 3.83 -12.64
N LEU A 305 -3.19 3.26 -11.85
CA LEU A 305 -4.30 4.00 -11.24
C LEU A 305 -3.82 5.10 -10.27
N ARG A 306 -2.65 4.93 -9.63
CA ARG A 306 -2.01 5.97 -8.81
C ARG A 306 -1.75 7.25 -9.60
N GLN A 307 -1.34 7.14 -10.87
CA GLN A 307 -1.04 8.30 -11.73
C GLN A 307 -2.30 9.13 -12.01
N THR A 308 -3.45 8.48 -12.11
CA THR A 308 -4.75 9.13 -12.37
C THR A 308 -5.54 9.43 -11.09
N ASN A 309 -5.01 9.07 -9.92
CA ASN A 309 -5.66 9.21 -8.60
C ASN A 309 -7.06 8.56 -8.55
N MET A 310 -7.22 7.37 -9.15
CA MET A 310 -8.48 6.65 -9.24
C MET A 310 -8.47 5.34 -8.45
N GLY A 311 -9.62 4.94 -7.90
CA GLY A 311 -9.81 3.63 -7.25
C GLY A 311 -8.72 3.25 -6.26
N ALA A 312 -8.18 2.04 -6.36
CA ALA A 312 -7.09 1.55 -5.50
C ALA A 312 -5.80 2.40 -5.63
N GLY A 313 -5.60 3.07 -6.76
CA GLY A 313 -4.47 3.97 -6.97
C GLY A 313 -4.52 5.22 -6.10
N ALA A 314 -5.69 5.75 -5.80
CA ALA A 314 -5.85 6.86 -4.86
C ALA A 314 -5.44 6.46 -3.43
N THR A 315 -5.78 5.23 -3.02
CA THR A 315 -5.36 4.68 -1.73
C THR A 315 -3.83 4.51 -1.66
N LEU A 316 -3.23 3.99 -2.73
CA LEU A 316 -1.77 3.83 -2.82
C LEU A 316 -1.06 5.19 -2.76
N ARG A 317 -1.58 6.20 -3.46
CA ARG A 317 -1.03 7.56 -3.43
C ARG A 317 -1.08 8.18 -2.03
N ALA A 318 -2.23 8.09 -1.35
CA ALA A 318 -2.37 8.59 0.02
C ALA A 318 -1.41 7.88 1.00
N LEU A 319 -1.22 6.57 0.82
CA LEU A 319 -0.23 5.79 1.57
C LEU A 319 1.18 6.32 1.34
N GLU A 320 1.59 6.54 0.09
CA GLU A 320 2.92 7.06 -0.27
C GLU A 320 3.17 8.45 0.30
N GLU A 321 2.19 9.36 0.20
CA GLU A 321 2.27 10.70 0.79
C GLU A 321 2.54 10.64 2.30
N ARG A 322 1.85 9.75 3.01
CA ARG A 322 2.10 9.49 4.43
C ARG A 322 3.50 8.92 4.68
N LEU A 323 3.92 7.90 3.93
CA LEU A 323 5.23 7.27 4.10
C LEU A 323 6.38 8.26 3.85
N TYR A 324 6.26 9.13 2.84
CA TYR A 324 7.23 10.19 2.61
C TYR A 324 7.27 11.20 3.75
N LYS A 325 6.10 11.56 4.31
CA LYS A 325 6.02 12.44 5.46
C LYS A 325 6.66 11.80 6.71
N ASP A 326 6.30 10.56 7.01
CA ASP A 326 6.84 9.81 8.16
C ASP A 326 8.37 9.67 8.07
N ALA A 327 8.90 9.39 6.87
CA ALA A 327 10.34 9.32 6.64
C ALA A 327 11.03 10.68 6.81
N ALA A 328 10.37 11.77 6.40
CA ALA A 328 10.88 13.13 6.60
C ALA A 328 10.93 13.51 8.09
N ASP A 329 9.88 13.15 8.83
CA ASP A 329 9.78 13.42 10.28
C ASP A 329 10.78 12.56 11.09
N ALA A 330 11.13 11.36 10.58
CA ALA A 330 12.12 10.46 11.17
C ALA A 330 13.57 10.79 10.77
N ALA A 331 13.79 11.73 9.84
CA ALA A 331 15.14 12.11 9.42
C ALA A 331 15.96 12.59 10.65
N PRO A 332 17.26 12.22 10.77
CA PRO A 332 18.06 12.59 11.92
C PRO A 332 18.05 14.11 12.14
N THR A 333 17.49 14.55 13.25
CA THR A 333 17.50 15.95 13.69
C THR A 333 18.78 16.30 14.48
N GLY A 334 19.75 15.37 14.52
CA GLY A 334 21.02 15.55 15.20
C GLY A 334 21.82 16.73 14.61
N PRO A 335 22.69 17.35 15.42
CA PRO A 335 23.59 18.38 14.93
C PRO A 335 24.44 17.81 13.79
N ASP A 336 24.69 18.62 12.78
CA ASP A 336 25.59 18.26 11.70
C ASP A 336 26.98 17.99 12.27
N GLU A 337 27.59 16.87 11.92
CA GLU A 337 28.96 16.59 12.37
C GLU A 337 29.90 17.58 11.69
N PRO A 338 30.60 18.44 12.47
CA PRO A 338 31.52 19.40 11.87
C PRO A 338 32.57 18.74 11.00
N GLY A 339 32.77 19.29 9.82
CA GLY A 339 33.75 18.77 8.87
C GLY A 339 33.31 17.52 8.08
N LYS A 340 32.01 17.14 8.14
CA LYS A 340 31.46 16.06 7.32
C LYS A 340 30.34 16.53 6.38
N PRO A 341 30.19 15.93 5.17
CA PRO A 341 29.04 16.20 4.32
C PRO A 341 27.77 15.58 4.93
N LEU A 342 26.62 16.18 4.65
CA LEU A 342 25.33 15.62 5.10
C LEU A 342 25.04 14.29 4.41
N ARG A 343 24.55 13.31 5.16
CA ARG A 343 24.01 12.07 4.63
C ARG A 343 22.50 12.12 4.79
N LEU A 344 21.79 12.42 3.69
CA LEU A 344 20.38 12.72 3.70
C LEU A 344 19.49 11.58 3.19
N VAL A 345 20.02 10.75 2.29
CA VAL A 345 19.26 9.69 1.64
C VAL A 345 20.07 8.41 1.61
N GLU A 346 19.42 7.31 1.93
CA GLU A 346 19.87 5.95 1.68
C GLU A 346 18.70 5.17 1.09
N THR A 347 18.91 4.47 -0.02
CA THR A 347 17.86 3.73 -0.71
C THR A 347 18.40 2.46 -1.35
N THR A 348 17.52 1.50 -1.62
CA THR A 348 17.85 0.27 -2.33
C THR A 348 17.51 0.40 -3.80
N VAL A 349 18.46 0.04 -4.67
CA VAL A 349 18.25 -0.02 -6.12
C VAL A 349 17.24 -1.11 -6.43
N ARG A 350 16.16 -0.74 -7.10
CA ARG A 350 15.02 -1.60 -7.35
C ARG A 350 15.15 -2.34 -8.66
N PRO A 351 14.48 -3.50 -8.82
CA PRO A 351 14.46 -4.23 -10.09
C PRO A 351 13.98 -3.38 -11.28
N GLU A 352 12.96 -2.52 -11.07
CA GLU A 352 12.43 -1.62 -12.10
C GLU A 352 13.31 -0.41 -12.41
N TRP A 353 14.40 -0.24 -11.69
CA TRP A 353 15.40 0.79 -11.97
C TRP A 353 16.49 0.31 -12.92
N ILE A 354 16.48 -0.98 -13.27
CA ILE A 354 17.53 -1.64 -14.03
C ILE A 354 17.19 -1.62 -15.51
N ASP A 355 18.15 -1.23 -16.33
CA ASP A 355 18.07 -1.26 -17.78
C ASP A 355 18.45 -2.65 -18.36
N TYR A 356 18.50 -2.73 -19.69
CA TYR A 356 18.90 -3.93 -20.43
C TYR A 356 20.36 -4.37 -20.16
N ASN A 357 21.23 -3.47 -19.67
CA ASN A 357 22.59 -3.77 -19.25
C ASN A 357 22.68 -4.37 -17.83
N ARG A 358 21.53 -4.53 -17.16
CA ARG A 358 21.42 -5.03 -15.78
C ARG A 358 22.02 -4.10 -14.72
N HIS A 359 22.09 -2.79 -15.01
CA HIS A 359 22.54 -1.75 -14.08
C HIS A 359 21.48 -0.67 -13.93
N MET A 360 21.56 0.09 -12.85
CA MET A 360 20.66 1.22 -12.59
C MET A 360 20.71 2.21 -13.74
N THR A 361 19.55 2.49 -14.34
CA THR A 361 19.39 3.39 -15.48
C THR A 361 19.87 4.81 -15.13
N ASP A 362 20.48 5.51 -16.06
CA ASP A 362 21.09 6.83 -15.89
C ASP A 362 20.18 7.87 -15.22
N PHE A 363 18.94 8.01 -15.67
CA PHE A 363 17.99 8.97 -15.07
C PHE A 363 17.62 8.64 -13.62
N ARG A 364 17.79 7.41 -13.14
CA ARG A 364 17.56 7.02 -11.75
C ARG A 364 18.62 7.58 -10.80
N TYR A 365 19.84 7.79 -11.26
CA TYR A 365 20.84 8.54 -10.50
C TYR A 365 20.36 9.97 -10.24
N GLY A 366 19.82 10.62 -11.27
CA GLY A 366 19.18 11.95 -11.16
C GLY A 366 18.01 11.96 -10.17
N GLN A 367 17.19 10.91 -10.16
CA GLN A 367 16.10 10.76 -9.19
C GLN A 367 16.64 10.69 -7.75
N VAL A 368 17.64 9.85 -7.47
CA VAL A 368 18.22 9.71 -6.13
C VAL A 368 18.87 11.00 -5.65
N PHE A 369 19.47 11.78 -6.55
CA PHE A 369 19.95 13.13 -6.24
C PHE A 369 18.80 14.10 -5.95
N GLY A 370 17.69 14.02 -6.69
CA GLY A 370 16.46 14.77 -6.41
C GLY A 370 15.89 14.47 -5.04
N ASP A 371 15.82 13.20 -4.66
CA ASP A 371 15.37 12.75 -3.34
C ASP A 371 16.25 13.33 -2.22
N ALA A 372 17.56 13.43 -2.45
CA ALA A 372 18.48 14.05 -1.50
C ALA A 372 18.28 15.57 -1.37
N MET A 373 17.94 16.23 -2.47
CA MET A 373 17.58 17.66 -2.43
C MET A 373 16.26 17.88 -1.71
N ASP A 374 15.26 17.05 -1.93
CA ASP A 374 13.99 17.11 -1.19
C ASP A 374 14.20 16.88 0.31
N ALA A 375 15.08 15.96 0.69
CA ALA A 375 15.46 15.75 2.08
C ALA A 375 16.18 16.99 2.68
N LEU A 376 17.05 17.64 1.91
CA LEU A 376 17.69 18.90 2.31
C LEU A 376 16.66 20.00 2.52
N TYR A 377 15.71 20.16 1.58
CA TYR A 377 14.66 21.18 1.69
C TYR A 377 13.80 20.98 2.92
N ARG A 378 13.37 19.77 3.20
CA ARG A 378 12.63 19.45 4.44
C ARG A 378 13.45 19.78 5.69
N ARG A 379 14.72 19.40 5.72
CA ARG A 379 15.62 19.68 6.86
C ARG A 379 15.75 21.17 7.18
N VAL A 380 15.79 22.00 6.16
CA VAL A 380 15.94 23.47 6.36
C VAL A 380 14.60 24.17 6.51
N GLY A 381 13.46 23.46 6.36
CA GLY A 381 12.12 24.03 6.52
C GLY A 381 11.52 24.61 5.24
N ALA A 382 12.13 24.31 4.07
CA ALA A 382 11.52 24.56 2.77
C ALA A 382 10.64 23.36 2.35
N ASP A 383 9.80 22.91 3.26
CA ASP A 383 8.93 21.73 3.19
C ASP A 383 7.65 21.99 2.36
N GLU A 384 6.68 21.09 2.49
CA GLU A 384 5.41 21.17 1.77
C GLU A 384 4.58 22.40 2.18
N THR A 385 4.60 22.76 3.48
CA THR A 385 3.93 23.97 3.98
C THR A 385 4.53 25.23 3.38
N TYR A 386 5.86 25.27 3.26
CA TYR A 386 6.58 26.34 2.59
C TYR A 386 6.20 26.46 1.12
N ARG A 387 6.13 25.32 0.40
CA ARG A 387 5.70 25.25 -0.99
C ARG A 387 4.25 25.68 -1.18
N ALA A 388 3.35 25.27 -0.27
CA ALA A 388 1.96 25.71 -0.29
C ALA A 388 1.82 27.22 -0.12
N GLY A 389 2.78 27.88 0.53
CA GLY A 389 2.92 29.34 0.62
C GLY A 389 3.42 30.02 -0.66
N GLY A 390 3.58 29.27 -1.76
CA GLY A 390 3.99 29.81 -3.06
C GLY A 390 5.49 30.07 -3.23
N ARG A 391 6.33 29.46 -2.41
CA ARG A 391 7.80 29.62 -2.45
C ARG A 391 8.48 28.27 -2.55
N MET A 392 9.50 28.15 -3.41
CA MET A 392 10.26 26.92 -3.57
C MET A 392 11.59 27.15 -4.27
N TYR A 393 12.45 26.12 -4.22
CA TYR A 393 13.66 26.08 -5.01
C TYR A 393 13.43 25.35 -6.34
N TYR A 394 13.88 25.93 -7.45
CA TYR A 394 13.96 25.26 -8.76
C TYR A 394 15.40 24.91 -9.06
N SER A 395 15.65 23.68 -9.52
CA SER A 395 16.92 23.33 -10.12
C SER A 395 17.03 24.04 -11.48
N VAL A 396 18.03 24.89 -11.62
CA VAL A 396 18.25 25.68 -12.86
C VAL A 396 19.44 25.19 -13.66
N GLU A 397 20.35 24.46 -13.00
CA GLU A 397 21.51 23.85 -13.65
C GLU A 397 21.89 22.58 -12.90
N SER A 398 22.25 21.53 -13.65
CA SER A 398 22.70 20.26 -13.07
C SER A 398 23.75 19.64 -13.99
N HIS A 399 24.87 19.25 -13.40
CA HIS A 399 25.92 18.49 -14.04
C HIS A 399 26.12 17.16 -13.32
N THR A 400 25.73 16.06 -13.97
CA THR A 400 25.85 14.71 -13.40
C THR A 400 26.97 13.93 -14.08
N ARG A 401 27.75 13.19 -13.29
CA ARG A 401 28.80 12.28 -13.76
C ARG A 401 28.54 10.88 -13.24
N HIS A 402 28.54 9.91 -14.14
CA HIS A 402 28.46 8.49 -13.81
C HIS A 402 29.88 7.93 -13.73
N LEU A 403 30.26 7.38 -12.58
CA LEU A 403 31.60 6.89 -12.27
C LEU A 403 31.63 5.39 -12.03
N GLY A 404 30.49 4.80 -11.77
CA GLY A 404 30.32 3.37 -11.49
C GLY A 404 28.86 2.96 -11.58
N GLU A 405 28.61 1.68 -11.36
CA GLU A 405 27.33 1.05 -11.56
C GLU A 405 26.75 0.56 -10.24
N ALA A 406 25.41 0.49 -10.17
CA ALA A 406 24.66 -0.16 -9.10
C ALA A 406 23.69 -1.18 -9.68
N LYS A 407 23.53 -2.33 -9.01
CA LYS A 407 22.67 -3.44 -9.41
C LYS A 407 21.42 -3.51 -8.54
N ALA A 408 20.37 -4.18 -9.03
CA ALA A 408 19.19 -4.43 -8.24
C ALA A 408 19.52 -5.07 -6.87
N GLY A 409 18.89 -4.57 -5.81
CA GLY A 409 19.12 -5.02 -4.44
C GLY A 409 20.31 -4.38 -3.72
N GLU A 410 21.16 -3.63 -4.42
CA GLU A 410 22.25 -2.90 -3.78
C GLU A 410 21.73 -1.63 -3.10
N THR A 411 22.22 -1.36 -1.90
CA THR A 411 21.93 -0.10 -1.18
C THR A 411 22.90 0.99 -1.61
N VAL A 412 22.36 2.18 -1.89
CA VAL A 412 23.12 3.39 -2.22
C VAL A 412 22.75 4.53 -1.28
N TYR A 413 23.67 5.46 -1.04
CA TYR A 413 23.41 6.63 -0.22
C TYR A 413 24.03 7.89 -0.80
N VAL A 414 23.42 9.05 -0.50
CA VAL A 414 23.90 10.35 -0.98
C VAL A 414 24.50 11.16 0.15
N THR A 415 25.68 11.71 -0.12
CA THR A 415 26.26 12.77 0.71
C THR A 415 26.15 14.12 0.02
N THR A 416 25.82 15.18 0.77
CA THR A 416 25.54 16.52 0.25
C THR A 416 26.48 17.55 0.90
N GLN A 417 27.17 18.33 0.07
CA GLN A 417 28.00 19.45 0.48
C GLN A 417 27.47 20.75 -0.11
N LEU A 418 27.26 21.77 0.72
CA LEU A 418 26.88 23.10 0.26
C LEU A 418 28.11 23.86 -0.20
N LEU A 419 28.19 24.17 -1.49
CA LEU A 419 29.29 24.96 -2.07
C LEU A 419 29.05 26.46 -1.96
N GLY A 420 27.79 26.89 -2.00
CA GLY A 420 27.42 28.30 -1.92
C GLY A 420 25.96 28.48 -1.52
N VAL A 421 25.70 29.52 -0.74
CA VAL A 421 24.36 29.95 -0.35
C VAL A 421 24.33 31.46 -0.39
N ASP A 422 23.38 32.05 -1.12
CA ASP A 422 23.09 33.47 -1.04
C ASP A 422 21.58 33.71 -0.87
N ASP A 423 21.12 34.93 -1.03
CA ASP A 423 19.72 35.29 -0.78
C ASP A 423 18.72 34.57 -1.69
N LYS A 424 19.16 34.06 -2.83
CA LYS A 424 18.29 33.46 -3.83
C LYS A 424 18.79 32.14 -4.38
N ARG A 425 20.08 31.83 -4.19
CA ARG A 425 20.72 30.68 -4.81
C ARG A 425 21.26 29.71 -3.78
N LEU A 426 21.15 28.45 -4.10
CA LEU A 426 21.74 27.34 -3.35
C LEU A 426 22.56 26.48 -4.33
N HIS A 427 23.87 26.42 -4.10
CA HIS A 427 24.81 25.65 -4.88
C HIS A 427 25.28 24.46 -4.07
N VAL A 428 25.05 23.25 -4.59
CA VAL A 428 25.32 22.01 -3.88
C VAL A 428 26.16 21.05 -4.71
N PHE A 429 26.90 20.19 -4.03
CA PHE A 429 27.61 19.06 -4.59
C PHE A 429 27.15 17.78 -3.91
N LEU A 430 26.67 16.83 -4.69
CA LEU A 430 26.10 15.57 -4.25
C LEU A 430 27.00 14.42 -4.70
N ARG A 431 27.20 13.44 -3.82
CA ARG A 431 27.96 12.21 -4.13
C ARG A 431 27.10 11.01 -3.80
N LEU A 432 26.93 10.11 -4.77
CA LEU A 432 26.22 8.84 -4.61
C LEU A 432 27.25 7.73 -4.40
N HIS A 433 27.11 7.04 -3.28
CA HIS A 433 27.99 5.94 -2.89
C HIS A 433 27.22 4.63 -2.86
N ARG A 434 27.91 3.53 -3.21
CA ARG A 434 27.41 2.18 -3.02
C ARG A 434 27.77 1.70 -1.60
N ARG A 435 26.76 1.32 -0.82
CA ARG A 435 26.89 1.08 0.64
C ARG A 435 27.86 -0.03 1.00
N ARG A 436 27.88 -1.16 0.22
CA ARG A 436 28.64 -2.37 0.57
C ARG A 436 30.15 -2.15 0.62
N ASP A 437 30.68 -1.27 -0.21
CA ASP A 437 32.12 -1.04 -0.40
C ASP A 437 32.50 0.45 -0.35
N ASP A 438 31.56 1.31 -0.06
CA ASP A 438 31.71 2.77 0.04
C ASP A 438 32.21 3.44 -1.24
N VAL A 439 32.08 2.76 -2.39
CA VAL A 439 32.55 3.24 -3.68
C VAL A 439 31.68 4.38 -4.19
N LEU A 440 32.30 5.51 -4.58
CA LEU A 440 31.64 6.62 -5.27
C LEU A 440 31.25 6.19 -6.68
N ILE A 441 29.93 6.16 -6.95
CA ILE A 441 29.39 5.70 -8.25
C ILE A 441 28.81 6.83 -9.11
N ALA A 442 28.48 7.99 -8.53
CA ALA A 442 28.10 9.17 -9.29
C ALA A 442 28.28 10.45 -8.48
N THR A 443 28.38 11.58 -9.18
CA THR A 443 28.33 12.92 -8.59
C THR A 443 27.33 13.79 -9.34
N ALA A 444 26.74 14.76 -8.63
CA ALA A 444 25.94 15.82 -9.22
C ALA A 444 26.32 17.17 -8.61
N GLU A 445 26.62 18.14 -9.43
CA GLU A 445 26.72 19.54 -9.05
C GLU A 445 25.44 20.25 -9.51
N GLN A 446 24.76 20.95 -8.59
CA GLN A 446 23.46 21.55 -8.89
C GLN A 446 23.39 22.96 -8.37
N LEU A 447 22.81 23.86 -9.19
CA LEU A 447 22.43 25.20 -8.80
C LEU A 447 20.90 25.28 -8.72
N HIS A 448 20.40 25.74 -7.58
CA HIS A 448 18.99 25.93 -7.32
C HIS A 448 18.70 27.42 -7.10
N LEU A 449 17.58 27.88 -7.65
CA LEU A 449 17.10 29.25 -7.56
C LEU A 449 15.81 29.27 -6.74
N HIS A 450 15.78 30.11 -5.70
CA HIS A 450 14.59 30.34 -4.89
C HIS A 450 13.62 31.27 -5.62
N VAL A 451 12.36 30.86 -5.75
CA VAL A 451 11.36 31.53 -6.58
C VAL A 451 10.03 31.74 -5.83
N ASP A 452 9.36 32.81 -6.18
CA ASP A 452 7.93 33.03 -5.93
C ASP A 452 7.16 32.46 -7.12
N THR A 453 6.37 31.40 -6.88
CA THR A 453 5.68 30.65 -7.94
C THR A 453 4.54 31.45 -8.57
N ALA A 454 3.88 32.34 -7.81
CA ALA A 454 2.78 33.16 -8.31
C ALA A 454 3.29 34.25 -9.28
N ARG A 455 4.50 34.75 -9.04
CA ARG A 455 5.12 35.80 -9.89
C ARG A 455 6.10 35.24 -10.91
N ALA A 456 6.42 33.94 -10.84
CA ALA A 456 7.44 33.29 -11.66
C ALA A 456 8.79 34.03 -11.62
N LYS A 457 9.21 34.58 -10.49
CA LYS A 457 10.42 35.37 -10.32
C LYS A 457 11.27 34.89 -9.15
N ALA A 458 12.59 35.01 -9.30
CA ALA A 458 13.53 34.79 -8.22
C ALA A 458 13.28 35.76 -7.07
N THR A 459 13.15 35.22 -5.86
CA THR A 459 12.89 35.98 -4.63
C THR A 459 13.84 35.56 -3.53
N ALA A 460 14.03 36.42 -2.55
CA ALA A 460 14.85 36.08 -1.40
C ALA A 460 14.24 34.92 -0.58
N VAL A 461 15.08 34.03 -0.11
CA VAL A 461 14.69 32.94 0.79
C VAL A 461 14.32 33.50 2.15
N ASP A 462 13.38 32.86 2.85
CA ASP A 462 12.98 33.26 4.19
C ASP A 462 14.14 33.16 5.19
N SER A 463 14.19 34.08 6.11
CA SER A 463 15.29 34.18 7.11
C SER A 463 15.49 32.90 7.92
N GLY A 464 14.42 32.18 8.26
CA GLY A 464 14.49 30.90 8.97
C GLY A 464 15.14 29.77 8.15
N VAL A 465 14.80 29.66 6.86
CA VAL A 465 15.42 28.69 5.94
C VAL A 465 16.87 29.10 5.69
N ARG A 466 17.13 30.38 5.49
CA ARG A 466 18.48 30.91 5.26
C ARG A 466 19.40 30.62 6.45
N ALA A 467 18.97 30.88 7.69
CA ALA A 467 19.75 30.62 8.86
C ALA A 467 20.18 29.15 9.01
N LYS A 468 19.27 28.21 8.66
CA LYS A 468 19.58 26.77 8.68
C LYS A 468 20.58 26.38 7.58
N LEU A 469 20.45 26.94 6.38
CA LEU A 469 21.42 26.72 5.30
C LEU A 469 22.81 27.28 5.66
N ASP A 470 22.87 28.45 6.25
CA ASP A 470 24.13 29.06 6.72
C ASP A 470 24.78 28.24 7.84
N ALA A 471 24.00 27.69 8.79
CA ALA A 471 24.49 26.79 9.83
C ALA A 471 25.10 25.50 9.22
N ILE A 472 24.44 24.87 8.25
CA ILE A 472 24.98 23.72 7.55
C ILE A 472 26.29 24.09 6.83
N ARG A 473 26.32 25.21 6.12
CA ARG A 473 27.53 25.67 5.42
C ARG A 473 28.66 25.94 6.38
N GLN A 474 28.38 26.51 7.56
CA GLN A 474 29.38 26.75 8.62
C GLN A 474 29.91 25.42 9.17
N SER A 475 29.08 24.42 9.42
CA SER A 475 29.51 23.08 9.85
C SER A 475 30.42 22.41 8.85
N GLN A 476 30.23 22.71 7.57
CA GLN A 476 31.01 22.17 6.44
C GLN A 476 32.20 23.05 6.02
N SER A 477 32.51 24.12 6.77
CA SER A 477 33.57 25.08 6.39
C SER A 477 34.97 24.47 6.29
N LEU A 478 35.21 23.33 6.95
CA LEU A 478 36.48 22.60 6.90
C LEU A 478 36.56 21.59 5.73
N LEU A 479 35.47 21.37 5.02
CA LEU A 479 35.47 20.49 3.86
C LEU A 479 36.15 21.17 2.67
N ALA A 480 37.11 20.47 2.08
CA ALA A 480 37.70 20.92 0.83
C ALA A 480 36.63 20.97 -0.27
N ARG A 481 36.74 21.95 -1.16
CA ARG A 481 35.90 21.97 -2.36
C ARG A 481 36.18 20.71 -3.15
N PRO A 482 35.14 19.98 -3.63
CA PRO A 482 35.32 18.80 -4.46
C PRO A 482 36.16 19.12 -5.70
N PRO A 483 37.17 18.30 -6.05
CA PRO A 483 37.99 18.56 -7.21
C PRO A 483 37.20 18.45 -8.53
N GLU A 484 36.04 17.81 -8.48
CA GLU A 484 35.11 17.69 -9.60
C GLU A 484 34.17 18.88 -9.75
N ALA A 485 34.09 19.78 -8.76
CA ALA A 485 33.19 20.94 -8.81
C ALA A 485 33.66 21.99 -9.81
N GLY A 486 32.72 22.52 -10.60
CA GLY A 486 32.99 23.52 -11.63
C GLY A 486 33.49 22.94 -12.96
N ARG A 487 33.39 21.63 -13.14
CA ARG A 487 33.73 21.01 -14.45
C ARG A 487 32.65 21.27 -15.50
N SER A 488 33.07 21.56 -16.70
CA SER A 488 32.20 21.58 -17.89
C SER A 488 32.22 20.24 -18.63
N ILE A 489 31.21 19.97 -19.44
CA ILE A 489 31.19 18.84 -20.36
C ILE A 489 32.24 19.07 -21.46
N GLY A 490 33.15 18.15 -21.64
CA GLY A 490 34.19 18.22 -22.65
C GLY A 490 35.07 16.99 -22.63
N PRO A 491 35.93 16.81 -23.66
CA PRO A 491 36.94 15.74 -23.62
C PRO A 491 37.85 15.94 -22.41
N ALA A 492 38.20 14.82 -21.76
CA ALA A 492 39.04 14.80 -20.57
C ALA A 492 40.48 15.24 -20.88
#